data_04066c210b666cd814b16ad204394428
#
_entry.id   04066c210b666cd814b16ad204394428
#
_cell.length_a   1.000
_cell.length_b   1.000
_cell.length_c   1.000
_cell.angle_alpha   90.00
_cell.angle_beta   90.00
_cell.angle_gamma   90.00
#
_symmetry.space_group_name_H-M   'P 1'
#
loop_
_entity.id
_entity.type
_entity.pdbx_description
1 polymer ?
#
loop_
_entity_poly.entity_id
_entity_poly.type
_entity_poly.pdbx_seq_one_letter_code
_entity_poly.pdbx_strand_id
1 'polypeptide(L)'
;GPRPEDPKIVATWQEEARQIILSIRPGITSPASIVYRNEEQLLNGDRVLDDYLHSIAPDKLRLDELYVRNHGFFSDLDILFWTAIKLLPAMDSSNIPEDLLFVGPLNRFLQRYLVWFGIDFFISFISFGVIGLIVRASTVLNLGWWRALGTAFLIAVLFSLINALLGMGQISWKKAPGYYLFDLVFSVFVTTAILYILNIYYPAGPLLPPTMLIFTGSLALLGFAIVRYRTRLITGFASRWMKL
;
A
#
# COMPACT_ATOMS: atom_id res chain seq x y z
N GLY A 1 9.02 1.53 17.75
CA GLY A 1 9.47 0.42 18.64
C GLY A 1 9.15 0.70 20.09
N PRO A 2 9.08 -0.34 20.96
CA PRO A 2 8.89 -0.17 22.40
C PRO A 2 9.86 0.83 22.99
N ARG A 3 9.39 1.66 23.91
CA ARG A 3 10.26 2.65 24.56
C ARG A 3 11.13 1.97 25.62
N PRO A 4 12.34 2.52 25.89
CA PRO A 4 13.15 2.03 27.01
C PRO A 4 12.39 2.23 28.32
N GLU A 5 12.40 1.21 29.17
CA GLU A 5 11.85 1.25 30.53
C GLU A 5 12.97 1.10 31.58
N ASP A 6 12.67 1.50 32.82
CA ASP A 6 13.62 1.32 33.93
C ASP A 6 13.97 -0.17 34.10
N PRO A 7 15.26 -0.51 34.22
CA PRO A 7 15.69 -1.90 34.41
C PRO A 7 15.00 -2.62 35.59
N LYS A 8 14.61 -1.89 36.63
CA LYS A 8 13.87 -2.44 37.76
C LYS A 8 12.46 -2.87 37.38
N ILE A 9 11.79 -2.11 36.51
CA ILE A 9 10.47 -2.44 35.98
C ILE A 9 10.60 -3.62 35.00
N VAL A 10 11.60 -3.60 34.12
CA VAL A 10 11.86 -4.70 33.18
C VAL A 10 12.11 -6.03 33.90
N ALA A 11 12.73 -5.99 35.10
CA ALA A 11 12.95 -7.18 35.91
C ALA A 11 11.65 -7.80 36.46
N THR A 12 10.56 -7.06 36.54
CA THR A 12 9.23 -7.57 36.96
C THR A 12 8.41 -8.15 35.82
N TRP A 13 8.84 -7.99 34.58
CA TRP A 13 8.12 -8.50 33.41
C TRP A 13 8.14 -10.04 33.37
N GLN A 14 7.07 -10.62 32.80
CA GLN A 14 7.05 -12.04 32.49
C GLN A 14 8.17 -12.36 31.49
N GLU A 15 8.88 -13.46 31.72
CA GLU A 15 10.07 -13.83 30.95
C GLU A 15 9.81 -13.87 29.45
N GLU A 16 8.65 -14.41 29.02
CA GLU A 16 8.27 -14.51 27.61
C GLU A 16 8.10 -13.13 26.96
N ALA A 17 7.34 -12.23 27.58
CA ALA A 17 7.13 -10.86 27.11
C ALA A 17 8.46 -10.09 27.09
N ARG A 18 9.30 -10.27 28.10
CA ARG A 18 10.62 -9.65 28.18
C ARG A 18 11.51 -10.04 27.01
N GLN A 19 11.60 -11.34 26.70
CA GLN A 19 12.40 -11.83 25.58
C GLN A 19 11.90 -11.30 24.23
N ILE A 20 10.60 -11.25 24.05
CA ILE A 20 10.00 -10.75 22.81
C ILE A 20 10.26 -9.24 22.66
N ILE A 21 9.96 -8.45 23.67
CA ILE A 21 10.11 -7.00 23.60
C ILE A 21 11.57 -6.56 23.46
N LEU A 22 12.48 -7.22 24.15
CA LEU A 22 13.92 -6.92 24.09
C LEU A 22 14.59 -7.52 22.84
N SER A 23 13.89 -8.31 22.01
CA SER A 23 14.44 -8.85 20.76
C SER A 23 14.68 -7.78 19.69
N ILE A 24 14.02 -6.64 19.79
CA ILE A 24 14.20 -5.50 18.86
C ILE A 24 14.81 -4.30 19.57
N ARG A 25 15.36 -3.38 18.79
CA ARG A 25 15.91 -2.14 19.34
C ARG A 25 14.79 -1.25 19.90
N PRO A 26 15.01 -0.59 21.05
CA PRO A 26 14.06 0.36 21.58
C PRO A 26 13.82 1.51 20.62
N GLY A 27 12.58 1.99 20.58
CA GLY A 27 12.14 3.09 19.74
C GLY A 27 11.78 4.35 20.53
N ILE A 28 11.45 5.41 19.80
CA ILE A 28 11.01 6.69 20.37
C ILE A 28 9.52 6.63 20.74
N THR A 29 8.74 5.84 19.99
CA THR A 29 7.29 5.72 20.15
C THR A 29 6.84 4.29 19.82
N SER A 30 5.74 3.89 20.47
CA SER A 30 5.11 2.58 20.29
C SER A 30 3.59 2.71 20.46
N PRO A 31 2.80 1.68 20.11
CA PRO A 31 1.37 1.65 20.41
C PRO A 31 1.07 1.92 21.89
N ALA A 32 1.82 1.31 22.80
CA ALA A 32 1.69 1.54 24.23
C ALA A 32 1.92 3.01 24.61
N SER A 33 2.94 3.65 24.03
CA SER A 33 3.22 5.09 24.26
C SER A 33 2.12 6.01 23.75
N ILE A 34 1.40 5.59 22.70
CA ILE A 34 0.29 6.36 22.14
C ILE A 34 -0.94 6.25 23.03
N VAL A 35 -1.27 5.04 23.48
CA VAL A 35 -2.44 4.80 24.35
C VAL A 35 -2.25 5.44 25.73
N TYR A 36 -1.10 5.21 26.33
CA TYR A 36 -0.79 5.61 27.71
C TYR A 36 -0.01 6.92 27.80
N ARG A 37 -0.18 7.84 26.83
CA ARG A 37 0.52 9.14 26.85
C ARG A 37 0.30 9.96 28.12
N ASN A 38 -0.93 9.91 28.65
CA ASN A 38 -1.34 10.68 29.83
C ASN A 38 -1.45 9.78 31.07
N GLU A 39 -0.62 8.74 31.17
CA GLU A 39 -0.64 7.79 32.28
C GLU A 39 -0.47 8.45 33.66
N GLU A 40 0.26 9.57 33.72
CA GLU A 40 0.39 10.35 34.93
C GLU A 40 -0.96 10.82 35.52
N GLN A 41 -1.95 11.04 34.68
CA GLN A 41 -3.31 11.43 35.09
C GLN A 41 -4.14 10.23 35.61
N LEU A 42 -3.73 9.03 35.27
CA LEU A 42 -4.40 7.78 35.70
C LEU A 42 -3.84 7.26 37.01
N LEU A 43 -2.63 7.75 37.40
CA LEU A 43 -1.94 7.35 38.60
C LEU A 43 -2.17 8.40 39.69
N ASN A 44 -3.11 8.13 40.59
CA ASN A 44 -3.44 9.03 41.69
C ASN A 44 -3.07 8.39 43.02
N GLY A 45 -2.30 9.11 43.87
CA GLY A 45 -2.13 8.81 45.29
C GLY A 45 -0.76 8.27 45.71
N ASP A 46 -0.68 7.75 46.92
CA ASP A 46 0.55 7.31 47.58
C ASP A 46 1.15 5.99 47.06
N ARG A 47 0.47 5.31 46.16
CA ARG A 47 0.87 3.98 45.64
C ARG A 47 1.06 3.95 44.10
N VAL A 48 1.61 5.02 43.55
CA VAL A 48 1.78 5.19 42.09
C VAL A 48 2.45 3.97 41.40
N LEU A 49 3.48 3.39 42.01
CA LEU A 49 4.20 2.27 41.44
C LEU A 49 3.37 0.97 41.46
N ASP A 50 2.62 0.76 42.50
CA ASP A 50 1.79 -0.43 42.67
C ASP A 50 0.60 -0.41 41.70
N ASP A 51 -0.04 0.74 41.54
CA ASP A 51 -1.11 0.98 40.58
C ASP A 51 -0.61 0.88 39.14
N TYR A 52 0.60 1.40 38.85
CA TYR A 52 1.23 1.24 37.55
C TYR A 52 1.45 -0.22 37.20
N LEU A 53 2.08 -1.00 38.10
CA LEU A 53 2.44 -2.38 37.85
C LEU A 53 1.23 -3.30 37.67
N HIS A 54 0.11 -3.02 38.34
CA HIS A 54 -1.08 -3.88 38.31
C HIS A 54 -2.13 -3.46 37.28
N SER A 55 -2.23 -2.16 36.94
CA SER A 55 -3.28 -1.67 36.05
C SER A 55 -2.77 -1.29 34.63
N ILE A 56 -1.60 -0.67 34.52
CA ILE A 56 -1.11 -0.09 33.28
C ILE A 56 -0.06 -1.00 32.61
N ALA A 57 0.93 -1.46 33.37
CA ALA A 57 2.06 -2.22 32.84
C ALA A 57 1.66 -3.51 32.08
N PRO A 58 0.68 -4.31 32.53
CA PRO A 58 0.31 -5.52 31.80
C PRO A 58 -0.24 -5.22 30.38
N ASP A 59 -1.05 -4.17 30.24
CA ASP A 59 -1.61 -3.80 28.95
C ASP A 59 -0.58 -3.12 28.04
N LYS A 60 0.32 -2.29 28.58
CA LYS A 60 1.46 -1.75 27.84
C LYS A 60 2.34 -2.88 27.27
N LEU A 61 2.66 -3.89 28.09
CA LEU A 61 3.44 -5.05 27.66
C LEU A 61 2.72 -5.81 26.56
N ARG A 62 1.41 -6.06 26.68
CA ARG A 62 0.59 -6.69 25.67
C ARG A 62 0.63 -5.94 24.34
N LEU A 63 0.49 -4.62 24.37
CA LEU A 63 0.53 -3.77 23.18
C LEU A 63 1.91 -3.78 22.52
N ASP A 64 2.97 -3.70 23.31
CA ASP A 64 4.33 -3.71 22.79
C ASP A 64 4.73 -5.09 22.26
N GLU A 65 4.28 -6.18 22.89
CA GLU A 65 4.45 -7.54 22.38
C GLU A 65 3.72 -7.74 21.04
N LEU A 66 2.46 -7.33 20.95
CA LEU A 66 1.70 -7.36 19.68
C LEU A 66 2.39 -6.57 18.58
N TYR A 67 2.96 -5.42 18.92
CA TYR A 67 3.74 -4.63 17.98
C TYR A 67 4.98 -5.40 17.50
N VAL A 68 5.77 -5.97 18.41
CA VAL A 68 6.99 -6.72 18.05
C VAL A 68 6.67 -7.90 17.15
N ARG A 69 5.56 -8.60 17.40
CA ARG A 69 5.12 -9.75 16.58
C ARG A 69 4.64 -9.34 15.19
N ASN A 70 4.11 -8.12 15.02
CA ASN A 70 3.46 -7.67 13.79
C ASN A 70 4.08 -6.41 13.18
N HIS A 71 5.26 -5.97 13.65
CA HIS A 71 5.88 -4.75 13.16
C HIS A 71 6.29 -4.85 11.69
N GLY A 72 6.23 -3.71 11.01
CA GLY A 72 6.62 -3.60 9.61
C GLY A 72 6.67 -2.13 9.21
N PHE A 73 7.28 -1.85 8.06
CA PHE A 73 7.48 -0.48 7.58
C PHE A 73 6.19 0.37 7.58
N PHE A 74 5.07 -0.19 7.16
CA PHE A 74 3.81 0.54 7.10
C PHE A 74 3.17 0.73 8.48
N SER A 75 3.29 -0.26 9.37
CA SER A 75 2.83 -0.10 10.76
C SER A 75 3.64 0.93 11.52
N ASP A 76 4.94 1.03 11.25
CA ASP A 76 5.80 2.07 11.82
C ASP A 76 5.40 3.47 11.37
N LEU A 77 5.04 3.64 10.08
CA LEU A 77 4.51 4.91 9.56
C LEU A 77 3.19 5.29 10.23
N ASP A 78 2.29 4.33 10.46
CA ASP A 78 1.03 4.59 11.16
C ASP A 78 1.26 5.01 12.61
N ILE A 79 2.21 4.37 13.31
CA ILE A 79 2.57 4.75 14.68
C ILE A 79 3.15 6.18 14.71
N LEU A 80 4.02 6.53 13.77
CA LEU A 80 4.53 7.90 13.64
C LEU A 80 3.40 8.90 13.34
N PHE A 81 2.48 8.55 12.45
CA PHE A 81 1.32 9.37 12.12
C PHE A 81 0.43 9.62 13.36
N TRP A 82 0.07 8.56 14.10
CA TRP A 82 -0.72 8.69 15.32
C TRP A 82 0.03 9.46 16.41
N THR A 83 1.34 9.28 16.53
CA THR A 83 2.18 10.07 17.45
C THR A 83 2.12 11.55 17.12
N ALA A 84 2.26 11.90 15.83
CA ALA A 84 2.17 13.28 15.37
C ALA A 84 0.79 13.90 15.64
N ILE A 85 -0.29 13.16 15.38
CA ILE A 85 -1.67 13.61 15.67
C ILE A 85 -1.85 13.86 17.16
N LYS A 86 -1.37 12.96 18.02
CA LYS A 86 -1.46 13.10 19.46
C LYS A 86 -0.62 14.26 20.03
N LEU A 87 0.36 14.76 19.29
CA LEU A 87 1.11 15.96 19.66
C LEU A 87 0.31 17.25 19.42
N LEU A 88 -0.75 17.21 18.60
CA LEU A 88 -1.60 18.38 18.36
C LEU A 88 -2.55 18.61 19.55
N PRO A 89 -2.55 19.81 20.16
CA PRO A 89 -3.33 20.08 21.38
C PRO A 89 -4.84 20.06 21.20
N ALA A 90 -5.32 20.05 19.95
CA ALA A 90 -6.76 20.11 19.61
C ALA A 90 -7.45 18.74 19.55
N MET A 91 -6.72 17.63 19.66
CA MET A 91 -7.28 16.29 19.54
C MET A 91 -7.21 15.56 20.90
N ASP A 92 -8.36 15.46 21.55
CA ASP A 92 -8.53 14.56 22.68
C ASP A 92 -8.54 13.12 22.16
N SER A 93 -7.46 12.42 22.44
CA SER A 93 -7.12 11.15 21.83
C SER A 93 -7.32 9.96 22.79
N SER A 94 -8.17 10.15 23.80
CA SER A 94 -8.41 9.15 24.85
C SER A 94 -8.96 7.79 24.33
N ASN A 95 -9.46 7.74 23.09
CA ASN A 95 -10.11 6.56 22.54
C ASN A 95 -9.68 6.23 21.10
N ILE A 96 -8.39 5.97 20.86
CA ILE A 96 -8.00 5.36 19.58
C ILE A 96 -8.26 3.86 19.68
N PRO A 97 -9.14 3.27 18.85
CA PRO A 97 -9.34 1.83 18.82
C PRO A 97 -8.02 1.10 18.54
N GLU A 98 -7.76 0.00 19.25
CA GLU A 98 -6.51 -0.77 19.12
C GLU A 98 -6.25 -1.24 17.69
N ASP A 99 -7.31 -1.62 16.96
CA ASP A 99 -7.21 -2.06 15.57
C ASP A 99 -6.63 -0.98 14.64
N LEU A 100 -6.84 0.30 14.95
CA LEU A 100 -6.26 1.42 14.21
C LEU A 100 -4.78 1.66 14.51
N LEU A 101 -4.26 1.18 15.64
CA LEU A 101 -2.85 1.28 15.98
C LEU A 101 -2.00 0.27 15.20
N PHE A 102 -2.55 -0.92 14.90
CA PHE A 102 -1.81 -1.99 14.20
C PHE A 102 -2.09 -2.01 12.69
N VAL A 103 -3.28 -1.60 12.27
CA VAL A 103 -3.65 -1.44 10.86
C VAL A 103 -4.23 -0.05 10.67
N GLY A 104 -3.36 0.95 10.75
CA GLY A 104 -3.72 2.36 10.71
C GLY A 104 -4.18 2.85 9.33
N PRO A 105 -4.59 4.12 9.25
CA PRO A 105 -5.13 4.71 8.03
C PRO A 105 -4.12 4.74 6.88
N LEU A 106 -2.83 4.98 7.17
CA LEU A 106 -1.79 4.99 6.14
C LEU A 106 -1.54 3.60 5.59
N ASN A 107 -1.45 2.58 6.45
CA ASN A 107 -1.27 1.20 6.03
C ASN A 107 -2.45 0.73 5.17
N ARG A 108 -3.70 1.01 5.59
CA ARG A 108 -4.90 0.71 4.81
C ARG A 108 -4.90 1.41 3.45
N PHE A 109 -4.54 2.69 3.42
CA PHE A 109 -4.44 3.48 2.20
C PHE A 109 -3.36 2.93 1.27
N LEU A 110 -2.15 2.71 1.78
CA LEU A 110 -1.02 2.21 1.00
C LEU A 110 -1.26 0.81 0.47
N GLN A 111 -1.73 -0.12 1.31
CA GLN A 111 -2.06 -1.48 0.86
C GLN A 111 -3.18 -1.48 -0.19
N ARG A 112 -4.16 -0.61 -0.06
CA ARG A 112 -5.30 -0.54 -0.96
C ARG A 112 -4.97 0.08 -2.32
N TYR A 113 -4.18 1.15 -2.31
CA TYR A 113 -3.89 1.93 -3.51
C TYR A 113 -2.52 1.64 -4.09
N LEU A 114 -1.47 1.57 -3.27
CA LEU A 114 -0.09 1.47 -3.75
C LEU A 114 0.18 0.12 -4.42
N VAL A 115 -0.35 -0.97 -3.87
CA VAL A 115 -0.14 -2.31 -4.44
C VAL A 115 -0.75 -2.41 -5.83
N TRP A 116 -2.01 -1.98 -5.99
CA TRP A 116 -2.67 -1.99 -7.29
C TRP A 116 -2.07 -0.98 -8.25
N PHE A 117 -1.71 0.21 -7.77
CA PHE A 117 -0.99 1.21 -8.54
C PHE A 117 0.33 0.66 -9.07
N GLY A 118 1.12 0.01 -8.23
CA GLY A 118 2.38 -0.62 -8.63
C GLY A 118 2.18 -1.74 -9.67
N ILE A 119 1.19 -2.61 -9.46
CA ILE A 119 0.87 -3.67 -10.43
C ILE A 119 0.47 -3.08 -11.79
N ASP A 120 -0.42 -2.09 -11.80
CA ASP A 120 -0.88 -1.43 -13.02
C ASP A 120 0.27 -0.69 -13.72
N PHE A 121 1.15 -0.06 -12.95
CA PHE A 121 2.35 0.59 -13.46
C PHE A 121 3.26 -0.40 -14.20
N PHE A 122 3.59 -1.52 -13.58
CA PHE A 122 4.46 -2.52 -14.21
C PHE A 122 3.83 -3.14 -15.44
N ILE A 123 2.53 -3.46 -15.41
CA ILE A 123 1.82 -3.99 -16.57
C ILE A 123 1.88 -2.99 -17.73
N SER A 124 1.57 -1.73 -17.48
CA SER A 124 1.55 -0.69 -18.51
C SER A 124 2.95 -0.38 -19.04
N PHE A 125 3.94 -0.34 -18.16
CA PHE A 125 5.34 -0.12 -18.51
C PHE A 125 5.87 -1.24 -19.42
N ILE A 126 5.61 -2.50 -19.06
CA ILE A 126 5.99 -3.66 -19.88
C ILE A 126 5.24 -3.64 -21.20
N SER A 127 3.92 -3.35 -21.19
CA SER A 127 3.10 -3.29 -22.40
C SER A 127 3.64 -2.27 -23.41
N PHE A 128 3.97 -1.07 -22.95
CA PHE A 128 4.57 -0.04 -23.79
C PHE A 128 5.96 -0.47 -24.28
N GLY A 129 6.78 -1.07 -23.43
CA GLY A 129 8.11 -1.57 -23.80
C GLY A 129 8.04 -2.62 -24.90
N VAL A 130 7.15 -3.63 -24.77
CA VAL A 130 6.96 -4.70 -25.75
C VAL A 130 6.48 -4.14 -27.08
N ILE A 131 5.44 -3.31 -27.08
CA ILE A 131 4.93 -2.69 -28.30
C ILE A 131 5.98 -1.76 -28.93
N GLY A 132 6.73 -1.02 -28.11
CA GLY A 132 7.83 -0.18 -28.56
C GLY A 132 8.93 -0.95 -29.27
N LEU A 133 9.28 -2.15 -28.80
CA LEU A 133 10.24 -3.02 -29.47
C LEU A 133 9.70 -3.53 -30.82
N ILE A 134 8.42 -3.90 -30.88
CA ILE A 134 7.78 -4.35 -32.12
C ILE A 134 7.75 -3.21 -33.15
N VAL A 135 7.29 -2.03 -32.75
CA VAL A 135 7.21 -0.87 -33.63
C VAL A 135 8.61 -0.45 -34.12
N ARG A 136 9.62 -0.49 -33.24
CA ARG A 136 11.00 -0.20 -33.63
C ARG A 136 11.54 -1.20 -34.66
N ALA A 137 11.15 -2.46 -34.60
CA ALA A 137 11.54 -3.47 -35.57
C ALA A 137 10.89 -3.26 -36.93
N SER A 138 9.68 -2.63 -36.97
CA SER A 138 8.90 -2.42 -38.19
C SER A 138 9.01 -1.01 -38.78
N THR A 139 9.48 -0.02 -38.00
CA THR A 139 9.54 1.39 -38.41
C THR A 139 10.84 2.05 -37.94
N VAL A 140 11.21 3.19 -38.57
CA VAL A 140 12.42 3.98 -38.22
C VAL A 140 12.21 4.83 -36.95
N LEU A 141 11.35 4.42 -36.02
CA LEU A 141 11.13 5.16 -34.79
C LEU A 141 12.34 5.02 -33.84
N ASN A 142 13.12 6.07 -33.67
CA ASN A 142 14.25 6.09 -32.73
C ASN A 142 14.11 7.26 -31.75
N LEU A 143 13.48 6.98 -30.60
CA LEU A 143 13.31 7.97 -29.52
C LEU A 143 14.59 8.18 -28.70
N GLY A 144 15.58 7.28 -28.81
CA GLY A 144 16.68 7.19 -27.86
C GLY A 144 16.26 6.62 -26.50
N TRP A 145 17.20 6.03 -25.78
CA TRP A 145 16.93 5.28 -24.55
C TRP A 145 16.24 6.11 -23.45
N TRP A 146 16.77 7.30 -23.18
CA TRP A 146 16.24 8.14 -22.10
C TRP A 146 14.83 8.66 -22.37
N ARG A 147 14.55 9.06 -23.62
CA ARG A 147 13.20 9.50 -23.99
C ARG A 147 12.22 8.34 -23.99
N ALA A 148 12.62 7.17 -24.47
CA ALA A 148 11.77 5.98 -24.46
C ALA A 148 11.42 5.55 -23.04
N LEU A 149 12.40 5.52 -22.11
CA LEU A 149 12.17 5.23 -20.69
C LEU A 149 11.26 6.26 -20.02
N GLY A 150 11.54 7.56 -20.25
CA GLY A 150 10.70 8.63 -19.70
C GLY A 150 9.26 8.57 -20.20
N THR A 151 9.07 8.30 -21.49
CA THR A 151 7.73 8.14 -22.08
C THR A 151 7.03 6.90 -21.52
N ALA A 152 7.73 5.77 -21.42
CA ALA A 152 7.20 4.56 -20.81
C ALA A 152 6.75 4.80 -19.36
N PHE A 153 7.57 5.51 -18.59
CA PHE A 153 7.26 5.86 -17.20
C PHE A 153 5.99 6.74 -17.11
N LEU A 154 5.91 7.81 -17.91
CA LEU A 154 4.75 8.71 -17.92
C LEU A 154 3.46 7.99 -18.33
N ILE A 155 3.52 7.14 -19.36
CA ILE A 155 2.38 6.32 -19.80
C ILE A 155 1.94 5.37 -18.69
N ALA A 156 2.88 4.67 -18.05
CA ALA A 156 2.59 3.76 -16.95
C ALA A 156 1.98 4.47 -15.75
N VAL A 157 2.50 5.63 -15.37
CA VAL A 157 1.91 6.47 -14.32
C VAL A 157 0.49 6.88 -14.66
N LEU A 158 0.22 7.29 -15.91
CA LEU A 158 -1.11 7.72 -16.31
C LEU A 158 -2.13 6.58 -16.26
N PHE A 159 -1.79 5.38 -16.76
CA PHE A 159 -2.66 4.21 -16.64
C PHE A 159 -2.96 3.86 -15.19
N SER A 160 -1.92 3.86 -14.33
CA SER A 160 -2.08 3.56 -12.90
C SER A 160 -2.93 4.61 -12.19
N LEU A 161 -2.73 5.89 -12.53
CA LEU A 161 -3.47 6.99 -11.94
C LEU A 161 -4.96 6.94 -12.33
N ILE A 162 -5.28 6.74 -13.60
CA ILE A 162 -6.68 6.65 -14.06
C ILE A 162 -7.36 5.42 -13.45
N ASN A 163 -6.69 4.26 -13.39
CA ASN A 163 -7.21 3.07 -12.72
C ASN A 163 -7.49 3.34 -11.22
N ALA A 164 -6.59 4.06 -10.53
CA ALA A 164 -6.78 4.44 -9.14
C ALA A 164 -7.94 5.42 -8.94
N LEU A 165 -8.06 6.45 -9.80
CA LEU A 165 -9.14 7.43 -9.76
C LEU A 165 -10.51 6.81 -10.04
N LEU A 166 -10.58 5.84 -10.93
CA LEU A 166 -11.80 5.07 -11.21
C LEU A 166 -12.10 4.00 -10.16
N GLY A 167 -11.30 3.92 -9.09
CA GLY A 167 -11.53 3.03 -7.96
C GLY A 167 -11.27 1.54 -8.24
N MET A 168 -10.54 1.20 -9.32
CA MET A 168 -10.24 -0.18 -9.70
C MET A 168 -9.48 -0.95 -8.59
N GLY A 169 -8.70 -0.27 -7.76
CA GLY A 169 -8.02 -0.85 -6.61
C GLY A 169 -8.94 -1.22 -5.44
N GLN A 170 -10.18 -0.70 -5.42
CA GLN A 170 -11.14 -0.93 -4.33
C GLN A 170 -12.00 -2.19 -4.55
N ILE A 171 -12.02 -2.71 -5.76
CA ILE A 171 -12.84 -3.85 -6.15
C ILE A 171 -12.24 -5.15 -5.62
N SER A 172 -13.07 -5.96 -4.97
CA SER A 172 -12.68 -7.32 -4.55
C SER A 172 -12.71 -8.28 -5.75
N TRP A 173 -11.63 -8.31 -6.53
CA TRP A 173 -11.55 -9.04 -7.80
C TRP A 173 -11.79 -10.55 -7.71
N LYS A 174 -11.56 -11.16 -6.52
CA LYS A 174 -11.88 -12.58 -6.28
C LYS A 174 -13.38 -12.89 -6.45
N LYS A 175 -14.24 -11.93 -6.09
CA LYS A 175 -15.71 -12.06 -6.13
C LYS A 175 -16.36 -11.18 -7.21
N ALA A 176 -15.59 -10.36 -7.91
CA ALA A 176 -16.10 -9.37 -8.85
C ALA A 176 -16.86 -10.03 -10.02
N PRO A 177 -18.10 -9.64 -10.29
CA PRO A 177 -18.84 -10.10 -11.48
C PRO A 177 -18.13 -9.69 -12.77
N GLY A 178 -18.47 -10.37 -13.89
CA GLY A 178 -17.84 -10.14 -15.19
C GLY A 178 -18.05 -8.73 -15.76
N TYR A 179 -19.10 -8.00 -15.34
CA TYR A 179 -19.35 -6.65 -15.84
C TYR A 179 -18.26 -5.63 -15.44
N TYR A 180 -17.48 -5.87 -14.36
CA TYR A 180 -16.32 -5.03 -14.06
C TYR A 180 -15.22 -5.07 -15.13
N LEU A 181 -15.30 -6.01 -16.09
CA LEU A 181 -14.45 -5.97 -17.27
C LEU A 181 -14.73 -4.73 -18.13
N PHE A 182 -15.99 -4.28 -18.19
CA PHE A 182 -16.34 -3.06 -18.90
C PHE A 182 -15.70 -1.82 -18.25
N ASP A 183 -15.60 -1.78 -16.92
CA ASP A 183 -14.92 -0.69 -16.21
C ASP A 183 -13.43 -0.65 -16.54
N LEU A 184 -12.79 -1.82 -16.68
CA LEU A 184 -11.40 -1.91 -17.16
C LEU A 184 -11.24 -1.45 -18.60
N VAL A 185 -12.15 -1.86 -19.49
CA VAL A 185 -12.16 -1.41 -20.89
C VAL A 185 -12.34 0.11 -20.96
N PHE A 186 -13.28 0.63 -20.17
CA PHE A 186 -13.53 2.08 -20.08
C PHE A 186 -12.30 2.83 -19.57
N SER A 187 -11.65 2.34 -18.52
CA SER A 187 -10.42 2.96 -17.98
C SER A 187 -9.30 3.02 -19.02
N VAL A 188 -9.06 1.91 -19.72
CA VAL A 188 -8.04 1.83 -20.78
C VAL A 188 -8.39 2.74 -21.94
N PHE A 189 -9.68 2.79 -22.34
CA PHE A 189 -10.15 3.67 -23.41
C PHE A 189 -9.90 5.14 -23.05
N VAL A 190 -10.32 5.58 -21.86
CA VAL A 190 -10.12 6.95 -21.37
C VAL A 190 -8.63 7.29 -21.34
N THR A 191 -7.80 6.41 -20.78
CA THR A 191 -6.35 6.64 -20.70
C THR A 191 -5.71 6.75 -22.08
N THR A 192 -6.08 5.84 -23.01
CA THR A 192 -5.55 5.85 -24.39
C THR A 192 -6.01 7.11 -25.14
N ALA A 193 -7.26 7.54 -24.93
CA ALA A 193 -7.77 8.79 -25.52
C ALA A 193 -7.02 10.03 -25.01
N ILE A 194 -6.76 10.09 -23.69
CA ILE A 194 -5.95 11.17 -23.10
C ILE A 194 -4.54 11.17 -23.69
N LEU A 195 -3.88 10.01 -23.74
CA LEU A 195 -2.55 9.87 -24.34
C LEU A 195 -2.52 10.29 -25.81
N TYR A 196 -3.56 9.93 -26.56
CA TYR A 196 -3.70 10.31 -27.97
C TYR A 196 -3.84 11.84 -28.13
N ILE A 197 -4.66 12.48 -27.30
CA ILE A 197 -4.81 13.93 -27.28
C ILE A 197 -3.48 14.60 -26.93
N LEU A 198 -2.82 14.17 -25.85
CA LEU A 198 -1.52 14.70 -25.43
C LEU A 198 -0.45 14.53 -26.53
N ASN A 199 -0.48 13.42 -27.25
CA ASN A 199 0.45 13.13 -28.35
C ASN A 199 0.23 14.07 -29.55
N ILE A 200 -1.03 14.41 -29.89
CA ILE A 200 -1.34 15.36 -30.99
C ILE A 200 -0.89 16.77 -30.65
N TYR A 201 -1.18 17.21 -29.41
CA TYR A 201 -0.84 18.57 -28.95
C TYR A 201 0.60 18.72 -28.47
N TYR A 202 1.42 17.69 -28.66
CA TYR A 202 2.84 17.81 -28.29
C TYR A 202 3.55 18.88 -29.15
N PRO A 203 4.26 19.85 -28.55
CA PRO A 203 4.76 21.04 -29.26
C PRO A 203 5.70 20.76 -30.45
N ALA A 204 6.39 19.62 -30.41
CA ALA A 204 7.33 19.20 -31.47
C ALA A 204 6.70 18.26 -32.52
N GLY A 205 5.34 18.15 -32.53
CA GLY A 205 4.60 17.19 -33.33
C GLY A 205 4.42 15.83 -32.64
N PRO A 206 3.58 14.93 -33.21
CA PRO A 206 3.29 13.65 -32.58
C PRO A 206 4.57 12.84 -32.30
N LEU A 207 4.79 12.50 -31.04
CA LEU A 207 5.97 11.76 -30.58
C LEU A 207 5.87 10.27 -30.90
N LEU A 208 4.64 9.73 -30.86
CA LEU A 208 4.37 8.29 -31.01
C LEU A 208 3.36 8.04 -32.13
N PRO A 209 3.51 6.95 -32.88
CA PRO A 209 2.49 6.51 -33.82
C PRO A 209 1.18 6.21 -33.09
N PRO A 210 0.01 6.63 -33.60
CA PRO A 210 -1.29 6.33 -32.97
C PRO A 210 -1.53 4.86 -32.75
N THR A 211 -1.11 4.01 -33.69
CA THR A 211 -1.19 2.56 -33.60
C THR A 211 -0.44 2.00 -32.39
N MET A 212 0.69 2.58 -32.04
CA MET A 212 1.49 2.19 -30.86
C MET A 212 0.70 2.42 -29.57
N LEU A 213 -0.02 3.55 -29.44
CA LEU A 213 -0.84 3.85 -28.26
C LEU A 213 -2.01 2.86 -28.14
N ILE A 214 -2.69 2.55 -29.25
CA ILE A 214 -3.81 1.60 -29.29
C ILE A 214 -3.33 0.20 -28.89
N PHE A 215 -2.24 -0.30 -29.49
CA PHE A 215 -1.72 -1.61 -29.14
C PHE A 215 -1.18 -1.68 -27.70
N THR A 216 -0.58 -0.62 -27.20
CA THR A 216 -0.16 -0.53 -25.79
C THR A 216 -1.37 -0.63 -24.86
N GLY A 217 -2.45 0.11 -25.13
CA GLY A 217 -3.69 0.03 -24.36
C GLY A 217 -4.31 -1.35 -24.40
N SER A 218 -4.36 -1.97 -25.59
CA SER A 218 -4.90 -3.33 -25.74
C SER A 218 -4.10 -4.38 -24.98
N LEU A 219 -2.76 -4.31 -25.02
CA LEU A 219 -1.90 -5.23 -24.28
C LEU A 219 -1.97 -4.98 -22.76
N ALA A 220 -2.04 -3.72 -22.34
CA ALA A 220 -2.23 -3.36 -20.95
C ALA A 220 -3.58 -3.88 -20.41
N LEU A 221 -4.67 -3.76 -21.20
CA LEU A 221 -5.99 -4.30 -20.85
C LEU A 221 -5.93 -5.80 -20.60
N LEU A 222 -5.28 -6.54 -21.48
CA LEU A 222 -5.07 -7.99 -21.31
C LEU A 222 -4.31 -8.28 -20.00
N GLY A 223 -3.23 -7.57 -19.73
CA GLY A 223 -2.46 -7.70 -18.51
C GLY A 223 -3.30 -7.40 -17.26
N PHE A 224 -4.06 -6.31 -17.27
CA PHE A 224 -4.97 -5.95 -16.17
C PHE A 224 -6.04 -7.02 -15.94
N ALA A 225 -6.66 -7.54 -17.01
CA ALA A 225 -7.67 -8.59 -16.92
C ALA A 225 -7.07 -9.88 -16.35
N ILE A 226 -5.93 -10.34 -16.85
CA ILE A 226 -5.25 -11.56 -16.38
C ILE A 226 -4.92 -11.46 -14.90
N VAL A 227 -4.31 -10.36 -14.44
CA VAL A 227 -3.89 -10.22 -13.06
C VAL A 227 -5.09 -10.09 -12.11
N ARG A 228 -6.13 -9.36 -12.51
CA ARG A 228 -7.33 -9.16 -11.69
C ARG A 228 -8.20 -10.40 -11.60
N TYR A 229 -8.35 -11.14 -12.68
CA TYR A 229 -9.15 -12.38 -12.74
C TYR A 229 -8.34 -13.66 -12.55
N ARG A 230 -7.04 -13.55 -12.16
CA ARG A 230 -6.10 -14.69 -12.02
C ARG A 230 -6.66 -15.87 -11.22
N THR A 231 -7.34 -15.61 -10.11
CA THR A 231 -7.92 -16.67 -9.27
C THR A 231 -9.01 -17.44 -9.99
N ARG A 232 -9.87 -16.77 -10.75
CA ARG A 232 -10.93 -17.41 -11.54
C ARG A 232 -10.37 -18.17 -12.75
N LEU A 233 -9.36 -17.61 -13.40
CA LEU A 233 -8.66 -18.28 -14.50
C LEU A 233 -8.00 -19.55 -14.01
N ILE A 234 -7.28 -19.50 -12.88
CA ILE A 234 -6.61 -20.67 -12.31
C ILE A 234 -7.63 -21.71 -11.83
N THR A 235 -8.67 -21.32 -11.07
CA THR A 235 -9.67 -22.25 -10.57
C THR A 235 -10.54 -22.83 -11.70
N GLY A 236 -10.90 -22.01 -12.69
CA GLY A 236 -11.65 -22.45 -13.86
C GLY A 236 -10.85 -23.42 -14.73
N PHE A 237 -9.56 -23.18 -14.90
CA PHE A 237 -8.65 -24.08 -15.60
C PHE A 237 -8.43 -25.38 -14.83
N ALA A 238 -8.10 -25.30 -13.53
CA ALA A 238 -7.88 -26.46 -12.68
C ALA A 238 -9.12 -27.36 -12.59
N SER A 239 -10.32 -26.79 -12.44
CA SER A 239 -11.57 -27.57 -12.41
C SER A 239 -11.88 -28.29 -13.71
N ARG A 240 -11.42 -27.76 -14.84
CA ARG A 240 -11.63 -28.36 -16.16
C ARG A 240 -10.63 -29.48 -16.47
N TRP A 241 -9.39 -29.37 -15.95
CA TRP A 241 -8.32 -30.33 -16.18
C TRP A 241 -8.23 -31.43 -15.10
N MET A 242 -8.66 -31.15 -13.86
CA MET A 242 -8.70 -32.15 -12.78
C MET A 242 -9.99 -32.99 -12.76
N LYS A 243 -10.90 -32.81 -13.69
CA LYS A 243 -12.05 -33.68 -13.92
C LYS A 243 -11.78 -34.75 -15.01
N LEU A 244 -10.54 -34.92 -15.39
CA LEU A 244 -10.02 -36.06 -16.11
C LEU A 244 -9.30 -36.99 -15.14
#